data_0004157adeeffe2fd4f78abaa530b3a0
#
_entry.id   0004157adeeffe2fd4f78abaa530b3a0
#
_cell.length_a   1.000
_cell.length_b   1.000
_cell.length_c   1.000
_cell.angle_alpha   90.00
_cell.angle_beta   90.00
_cell.angle_gamma   90.00
#
_symmetry.space_group_name_H-M   'P 1'
#
loop_
_entity.id
_entity.type
_entity.pdbx_description
1 polymer ?
#
loop_
_entity_poly.entity_id
_entity_poly.type
_entity_poly.pdbx_seq_one_letter_code
_entity_poly.pdbx_strand_id
1 'polypeptide(L)'
;GHNAMGGTYHYHADSNCMHWHPKDGENIKDDYDMSNPQVIAQNTFDGNHSKVIGVAYDGYPIYGFWGYDDNMNIVEMKSSYELKDGETGYNGIDDYKFTEGLGHLDVCNGHFGPTPDFPQGIYHYHTTMQNGDGDMGFPYFLICYHGEADMSSDAGGGQGGGDCEGFGETWGPGIGPPPEGCEGGQGGQ
;
A
#
# COMPACT_ATOMS: atom_id res chain seq x y z
N GLY A 1 11.76 2.47 -0.61
CA GLY A 1 11.94 1.81 0.68
C GLY A 1 13.06 2.45 1.48
N HIS A 2 13.00 2.37 2.78
CA HIS A 2 14.02 2.88 3.70
C HIS A 2 13.96 2.11 5.03
N ASN A 3 14.93 2.37 5.91
CA ASN A 3 14.92 1.79 7.26
C ASN A 3 14.03 2.64 8.18
N ALA A 4 13.15 1.98 8.94
CA ALA A 4 12.49 2.58 10.10
C ALA A 4 13.48 2.89 11.22
N MET A 5 13.03 3.66 12.24
CA MET A 5 13.80 3.95 13.46
C MET A 5 14.08 2.68 14.24
N GLY A 6 14.32 1.66 13.97
CA GLY A 6 14.68 0.36 14.58
C GLY A 6 15.52 -0.49 13.63
N GLY A 7 15.81 0.06 12.44
CA GLY A 7 16.61 -0.63 11.42
C GLY A 7 15.82 -1.58 10.51
N THR A 8 14.51 -1.75 10.73
CA THR A 8 13.67 -2.58 9.86
C THR A 8 13.46 -1.89 8.52
N TYR A 9 13.85 -2.55 7.44
CA TYR A 9 13.65 -2.03 6.08
C TYR A 9 12.21 -2.26 5.63
N HIS A 10 11.55 -1.22 5.13
CA HIS A 10 10.18 -1.30 4.66
C HIS A 10 9.92 -0.40 3.44
N TYR A 11 8.78 -0.63 2.81
CA TYR A 11 8.27 0.13 1.67
C TYR A 11 6.99 0.87 2.07
N HIS A 12 6.75 2.05 1.51
CA HIS A 12 5.51 2.82 1.67
C HIS A 12 4.58 2.72 0.47
N ALA A 13 5.03 2.11 -0.59
CA ALA A 13 4.25 1.87 -1.79
C ALA A 13 4.83 0.68 -2.54
N ASP A 14 4.06 0.16 -3.48
CA ASP A 14 4.54 -0.85 -4.40
C ASP A 14 5.75 -0.32 -5.18
N SER A 15 6.86 -1.02 -5.07
CA SER A 15 8.03 -0.65 -5.84
C SER A 15 8.00 -1.35 -7.19
N ASN A 16 8.14 -0.56 -8.23
CA ASN A 16 8.07 -1.02 -9.60
C ASN A 16 9.08 -2.12 -9.95
N CYS A 17 10.23 -2.13 -9.29
CA CYS A 17 11.21 -3.19 -9.46
C CYS A 17 10.70 -4.57 -9.02
N MET A 18 9.65 -4.64 -8.21
CA MET A 18 9.00 -5.91 -7.85
C MET A 18 8.21 -6.52 -9.00
N HIS A 19 7.74 -5.70 -9.93
CA HIS A 19 7.02 -6.13 -11.12
C HIS A 19 7.91 -6.28 -12.35
N TRP A 20 9.15 -5.81 -12.24
CA TRP A 20 10.07 -5.83 -13.35
C TRP A 20 10.72 -7.21 -13.48
N HIS A 21 10.50 -7.82 -14.62
CA HIS A 21 11.11 -9.09 -15.00
C HIS A 21 11.92 -8.87 -16.27
N PRO A 22 13.21 -8.56 -16.15
CA PRO A 22 14.03 -8.34 -17.34
C PRO A 22 14.05 -9.60 -18.17
N LYS A 23 13.81 -9.46 -19.45
CA LYS A 23 14.31 -10.43 -20.43
C LYS A 23 15.80 -10.19 -20.56
N ASP A 24 16.56 -11.23 -20.95
CA ASP A 24 18.00 -11.13 -21.10
C ASP A 24 18.38 -9.87 -21.92
N GLY A 25 19.16 -8.99 -21.28
CA GLY A 25 19.63 -7.75 -21.89
C GLY A 25 18.73 -6.52 -21.72
N GLU A 26 17.57 -6.62 -21.06
CA GLU A 26 16.75 -5.45 -20.72
C GLU A 26 17.22 -4.83 -19.41
N ASN A 27 17.37 -3.52 -19.39
CA ASN A 27 17.60 -2.74 -18.18
C ASN A 27 16.29 -2.14 -17.68
N ILE A 28 16.21 -1.82 -16.39
CA ILE A 28 15.15 -0.96 -15.87
C ILE A 28 15.17 0.32 -16.71
N LYS A 29 14.04 0.66 -17.31
CA LYS A 29 13.95 1.85 -18.14
C LYS A 29 14.15 3.10 -17.31
N ASP A 30 14.99 4.01 -17.81
CA ASP A 30 15.28 5.29 -17.17
C ASP A 30 14.07 6.26 -17.21
N ASP A 31 13.05 5.95 -18.03
CA ASP A 31 11.85 6.74 -18.22
C ASP A 31 10.73 6.44 -17.20
N TYR A 32 11.13 6.04 -16.00
CA TYR A 32 10.23 5.80 -14.87
C TYR A 32 9.81 7.13 -14.24
N ASP A 33 8.76 7.73 -14.79
CA ASP A 33 8.20 8.96 -14.23
C ASP A 33 7.37 8.66 -12.98
N MET A 34 8.02 8.72 -11.83
CA MET A 34 7.39 8.55 -10.52
C MET A 34 6.39 9.67 -10.19
N SER A 35 6.36 10.75 -10.97
CA SER A 35 5.39 11.83 -10.77
C SER A 35 4.03 11.54 -11.38
N ASN A 36 3.91 10.48 -12.20
CA ASN A 36 2.66 10.11 -12.84
C ASN A 36 2.22 8.69 -12.45
N PRO A 37 1.32 8.55 -11.45
CA PRO A 37 0.84 7.27 -10.97
C PRO A 37 0.23 6.37 -12.06
N GLN A 38 -0.46 6.95 -13.04
CA GLN A 38 -1.07 6.18 -14.14
C GLN A 38 -0.02 5.50 -15.02
N VAL A 39 1.09 6.20 -15.29
CA VAL A 39 2.20 5.62 -16.05
C VAL A 39 2.84 4.46 -15.29
N ILE A 40 2.94 4.58 -13.96
CA ILE A 40 3.47 3.51 -13.12
C ILE A 40 2.60 2.25 -13.24
N ALA A 41 1.30 2.37 -13.01
CA ALA A 41 0.38 1.24 -13.12
C ALA A 41 0.41 0.63 -14.54
N GLN A 42 0.34 1.46 -15.58
CA GLN A 42 0.37 1.00 -16.98
C GLN A 42 1.67 0.26 -17.33
N ASN A 43 2.81 0.71 -16.82
CA ASN A 43 4.09 0.06 -17.08
C ASN A 43 4.22 -1.31 -16.41
N THR A 44 3.42 -1.60 -15.38
CA THR A 44 3.38 -2.92 -14.72
C THR A 44 2.42 -3.90 -15.37
N PHE A 45 1.62 -3.45 -16.35
CA PHE A 45 0.62 -4.29 -16.99
C PHE A 45 1.27 -5.22 -18.03
N ASP A 46 1.19 -6.50 -17.77
CA ASP A 46 1.67 -7.56 -18.65
C ASP A 46 0.54 -8.40 -19.29
N GLY A 47 -0.71 -7.96 -19.10
CA GLY A 47 -1.90 -8.65 -19.58
C GLY A 47 -2.44 -9.69 -18.61
N ASN A 48 -1.87 -9.80 -17.41
CA ASN A 48 -2.26 -10.76 -16.39
C ASN A 48 -2.60 -10.07 -15.08
N HIS A 49 -3.26 -10.81 -14.17
CA HIS A 49 -3.39 -10.44 -12.78
C HIS A 49 -1.99 -10.29 -12.17
N SER A 50 -1.77 -9.27 -11.35
CA SER A 50 -0.50 -9.05 -10.68
C SER A 50 -0.10 -10.25 -9.83
N LYS A 51 1.19 -10.43 -9.64
CA LYS A 51 1.76 -11.45 -8.75
C LYS A 51 1.67 -11.02 -7.30
N VAL A 52 1.78 -11.99 -6.39
CA VAL A 52 1.99 -11.73 -4.96
C VAL A 52 3.29 -10.95 -4.78
N ILE A 53 3.23 -9.83 -4.10
CA ILE A 53 4.37 -8.98 -3.75
C ILE A 53 4.70 -9.02 -2.26
N GLY A 54 3.80 -9.55 -1.44
CA GLY A 54 4.00 -9.70 -0.01
C GLY A 54 2.89 -10.53 0.61
N VAL A 55 3.03 -10.77 1.92
CA VAL A 55 2.02 -11.38 2.78
C VAL A 55 1.83 -10.45 3.98
N ALA A 56 0.60 -10.10 4.28
CA ALA A 56 0.26 -9.28 5.44
C ALA A 56 0.37 -10.09 6.75
N TYR A 57 0.47 -9.40 7.88
CA TYR A 57 0.59 -10.06 9.19
C TYR A 57 -0.62 -10.90 9.59
N ASP A 58 -1.77 -10.71 8.95
CA ASP A 58 -2.95 -11.56 9.08
C ASP A 58 -2.95 -12.79 8.14
N GLY A 59 -1.83 -12.99 7.41
CA GLY A 59 -1.62 -14.14 6.54
C GLY A 59 -2.20 -14.00 5.14
N TYR A 60 -2.93 -12.94 4.83
CA TYR A 60 -3.47 -12.72 3.49
C TYR A 60 -2.42 -12.20 2.52
N PRO A 61 -2.46 -12.63 1.24
CA PRO A 61 -1.52 -12.17 0.23
C PRO A 61 -1.80 -10.73 -0.17
N ILE A 62 -0.74 -10.03 -0.55
CA ILE A 62 -0.77 -8.69 -1.12
C ILE A 62 -0.34 -8.81 -2.58
N TYR A 63 -1.18 -8.33 -3.48
CA TYR A 63 -0.93 -8.29 -4.92
C TYR A 63 -0.63 -6.86 -5.39
N GLY A 64 -0.06 -6.75 -6.58
CA GLY A 64 0.15 -5.47 -7.23
C GLY A 64 -1.15 -4.85 -7.77
N PHE A 65 -1.01 -3.90 -8.70
CA PHE A 65 -2.09 -3.02 -9.17
C PHE A 65 -3.21 -3.71 -9.95
N TRP A 66 -2.95 -4.87 -10.58
CA TRP A 66 -3.89 -5.51 -11.52
C TRP A 66 -4.55 -6.72 -10.88
N GLY A 67 -5.87 -6.72 -10.87
CA GLY A 67 -6.69 -7.77 -10.29
C GLY A 67 -7.90 -8.10 -11.17
N TYR A 68 -8.73 -9.04 -10.74
CA TYR A 68 -9.98 -9.38 -11.41
C TYR A 68 -11.12 -8.53 -10.85
N ASP A 69 -11.92 -7.95 -11.77
CA ASP A 69 -13.22 -7.40 -11.44
C ASP A 69 -14.28 -8.52 -11.25
N ASP A 70 -15.51 -8.14 -10.90
CA ASP A 70 -16.64 -9.07 -10.73
C ASP A 70 -16.98 -9.88 -11.98
N ASN A 71 -16.51 -9.47 -13.15
CA ASN A 71 -16.70 -10.15 -14.42
C ASN A 71 -15.48 -10.95 -14.86
N MET A 72 -14.48 -11.07 -14.01
CA MET A 72 -13.20 -11.74 -14.30
C MET A 72 -12.37 -11.06 -15.40
N ASN A 73 -12.59 -9.77 -15.63
CA ASN A 73 -11.67 -8.98 -16.44
C ASN A 73 -10.50 -8.51 -15.58
N ILE A 74 -9.33 -8.42 -16.21
CA ILE A 74 -8.16 -7.84 -15.55
C ILE A 74 -8.27 -6.33 -15.65
N VAL A 75 -8.32 -5.68 -14.48
CA VAL A 75 -8.45 -4.23 -14.36
C VAL A 75 -7.42 -3.69 -13.37
N GLU A 76 -7.10 -2.40 -13.50
CA GLU A 76 -6.37 -1.71 -12.43
C GLU A 76 -7.27 -1.62 -11.20
N MET A 77 -6.81 -2.17 -10.08
CA MET A 77 -7.54 -2.14 -8.82
C MET A 77 -7.48 -0.73 -8.24
N LYS A 78 -8.65 -0.23 -7.87
CA LYS A 78 -8.85 1.14 -7.42
C LYS A 78 -9.29 1.19 -5.98
N SER A 79 -8.70 2.12 -5.23
CA SER A 79 -9.09 2.40 -3.86
C SER A 79 -10.52 2.99 -3.79
N SER A 80 -11.19 2.73 -2.67
CA SER A 80 -12.48 3.36 -2.34
C SER A 80 -12.33 4.53 -1.37
N TYR A 81 -11.15 5.09 -1.27
CA TYR A 81 -10.89 6.30 -0.48
C TYR A 81 -10.89 7.55 -1.36
N GLU A 82 -11.44 8.62 -0.86
CA GLU A 82 -11.42 9.95 -1.47
C GLU A 82 -10.98 11.01 -0.46
N LEU A 83 -10.34 12.06 -0.94
CA LEU A 83 -9.94 13.20 -0.11
C LEU A 83 -11.21 13.93 0.37
N LYS A 84 -11.27 14.27 1.64
CA LYS A 84 -12.37 15.09 2.19
C LYS A 84 -12.31 16.50 1.63
N ASP A 85 -13.47 17.12 1.46
CA ASP A 85 -13.59 18.49 0.97
C ASP A 85 -12.80 19.47 1.85
N GLY A 86 -11.87 20.20 1.21
CA GLY A 86 -11.05 21.21 1.88
C GLY A 86 -9.79 20.66 2.55
N GLU A 87 -9.60 19.35 2.57
CA GLU A 87 -8.38 18.72 3.07
C GLU A 87 -7.30 18.64 1.98
N THR A 88 -6.06 18.40 2.41
CA THR A 88 -4.89 18.41 1.51
C THR A 88 -4.22 17.04 1.37
N GLY A 89 -4.62 16.05 2.17
CA GLY A 89 -3.98 14.75 2.27
C GLY A 89 -2.72 14.75 3.14
N TYR A 90 -2.38 15.88 3.75
CA TYR A 90 -1.13 16.01 4.54
C TYR A 90 -1.21 15.31 5.90
N ASN A 91 -2.41 15.22 6.50
CA ASN A 91 -2.62 14.56 7.79
C ASN A 91 -2.86 13.05 7.65
N GLY A 92 -2.49 12.46 6.51
CA GLY A 92 -2.63 11.03 6.28
C GLY A 92 -4.10 10.60 6.28
N ILE A 93 -4.42 9.52 6.98
CA ILE A 93 -5.75 8.90 6.97
C ILE A 93 -6.87 9.86 7.38
N ASP A 94 -6.61 10.82 8.25
CA ASP A 94 -7.61 11.76 8.77
C ASP A 94 -8.18 12.67 7.68
N ASP A 95 -7.42 12.92 6.62
CA ASP A 95 -7.87 13.75 5.50
C ASP A 95 -8.74 12.97 4.50
N TYR A 96 -8.78 11.66 4.59
CA TYR A 96 -9.51 10.81 3.66
C TYR A 96 -10.77 10.21 4.29
N LYS A 97 -11.72 9.86 3.46
CA LYS A 97 -12.91 9.09 3.84
C LYS A 97 -13.06 7.89 2.92
N PHE A 98 -13.50 6.77 3.50
CA PHE A 98 -13.93 5.61 2.75
C PHE A 98 -15.32 5.83 2.19
N THR A 99 -15.52 5.53 0.92
CA THR A 99 -16.80 5.58 0.22
C THR A 99 -17.07 4.25 -0.46
N GLU A 100 -17.97 3.47 0.12
CA GLU A 100 -18.30 2.13 -0.38
C GLU A 100 -18.71 2.17 -1.85
N GLY A 101 -18.12 1.31 -2.66
CA GLY A 101 -18.39 1.19 -4.10
C GLY A 101 -17.77 2.29 -4.97
N LEU A 102 -16.97 3.19 -4.42
CA LEU A 102 -16.22 4.16 -5.21
C LEU A 102 -15.18 3.45 -6.09
N GLY A 103 -14.40 2.55 -5.50
CA GLY A 103 -13.41 1.70 -6.18
C GLY A 103 -13.79 0.22 -6.12
N HIS A 104 -12.80 -0.64 -6.25
CA HIS A 104 -12.98 -2.10 -6.21
C HIS A 104 -12.74 -2.69 -4.82
N LEU A 105 -12.08 -1.94 -3.94
CA LEU A 105 -11.51 -2.44 -2.69
C LEU A 105 -12.29 -1.93 -1.48
N ASP A 106 -12.26 -2.70 -0.42
CA ASP A 106 -12.91 -2.40 0.85
C ASP A 106 -12.10 -1.41 1.72
N VAL A 107 -12.54 -1.23 2.96
CA VAL A 107 -11.92 -0.31 3.92
C VAL A 107 -10.47 -0.64 4.25
N CYS A 108 -10.04 -1.90 4.11
CA CYS A 108 -8.66 -2.32 4.33
C CYS A 108 -7.79 -2.32 3.04
N ASN A 109 -8.34 -1.83 1.94
CA ASN A 109 -7.73 -1.87 0.60
C ASN A 109 -7.54 -3.29 0.06
N GLY A 110 -8.49 -4.15 0.35
CA GLY A 110 -8.56 -5.54 -0.10
C GLY A 110 -9.94 -5.92 -0.61
N HIS A 111 -10.11 -7.15 -1.04
CA HIS A 111 -11.38 -7.73 -1.40
C HIS A 111 -11.32 -9.27 -1.38
N PHE A 112 -12.48 -9.93 -1.39
CA PHE A 112 -12.55 -11.37 -1.60
C PHE A 112 -12.76 -11.67 -3.08
N GLY A 113 -11.91 -12.49 -3.66
CA GLY A 113 -12.03 -12.89 -5.06
C GLY A 113 -11.04 -13.98 -5.45
N PRO A 114 -11.19 -14.54 -6.65
CA PRO A 114 -10.21 -15.46 -7.20
C PRO A 114 -8.92 -14.75 -7.57
N THR A 115 -7.81 -15.45 -7.48
CA THR A 115 -6.51 -15.03 -7.97
C THR A 115 -5.86 -16.17 -8.74
N PRO A 116 -4.78 -15.96 -9.49
CA PRO A 116 -4.07 -17.05 -10.14
C PRO A 116 -3.60 -18.15 -9.18
N ASP A 117 -3.24 -17.77 -7.95
CA ASP A 117 -2.75 -18.70 -6.92
C ASP A 117 -3.90 -19.37 -6.14
N PHE A 118 -5.06 -18.71 -6.06
CA PHE A 118 -6.25 -19.15 -5.35
C PHE A 118 -7.51 -19.08 -6.24
N PRO A 119 -7.68 -19.99 -7.19
CA PRO A 119 -8.81 -19.93 -8.16
C PRO A 119 -10.20 -20.06 -7.52
N GLN A 120 -10.29 -20.57 -6.29
CA GLN A 120 -11.54 -20.68 -5.54
C GLN A 120 -11.89 -19.42 -4.75
N GLY A 121 -11.02 -18.42 -4.80
CA GLY A 121 -11.15 -17.19 -4.05
C GLY A 121 -10.44 -17.21 -2.70
N ILE A 122 -9.88 -16.09 -2.36
CA ILE A 122 -9.28 -15.76 -1.08
C ILE A 122 -9.49 -14.29 -0.83
N TYR A 123 -9.55 -13.85 0.42
CA TYR A 123 -9.38 -12.43 0.72
C TYR A 123 -7.93 -12.03 0.44
N HIS A 124 -7.73 -10.90 -0.22
CA HIS A 124 -6.40 -10.41 -0.55
C HIS A 124 -6.39 -8.89 -0.69
N TYR A 125 -5.22 -8.32 -0.50
CA TYR A 125 -4.98 -6.88 -0.64
C TYR A 125 -4.40 -6.57 -2.01
N HIS A 126 -4.62 -5.32 -2.45
CA HIS A 126 -3.96 -4.77 -3.63
C HIS A 126 -3.25 -3.46 -3.30
N THR A 127 -2.16 -3.21 -4.01
CA THR A 127 -1.62 -1.85 -4.09
C THR A 127 -2.46 -1.03 -5.05
N THR A 128 -2.56 0.28 -4.80
CA THR A 128 -3.38 1.19 -5.58
C THR A 128 -2.63 2.46 -5.94
N MET A 129 -2.87 2.96 -7.16
CA MET A 129 -2.34 4.25 -7.62
C MET A 129 -3.45 5.24 -7.92
N GLN A 130 -4.70 4.75 -8.01
CA GLN A 130 -5.90 5.55 -8.23
C GLN A 130 -7.04 5.08 -7.35
N ASN A 131 -7.95 6.01 -7.05
CA ASN A 131 -9.27 5.69 -6.52
C ASN A 131 -10.30 5.54 -7.65
N GLY A 132 -11.56 5.28 -7.31
CA GLY A 132 -12.64 5.11 -8.28
C GLY A 132 -12.89 6.30 -9.17
N ASP A 133 -12.63 7.52 -8.69
CA ASP A 133 -12.76 8.77 -9.46
C ASP A 133 -11.55 9.08 -10.36
N GLY A 134 -10.47 8.31 -10.22
CA GLY A 134 -9.23 8.51 -10.98
C GLY A 134 -8.25 9.48 -10.31
N ASP A 135 -8.53 9.87 -9.07
CA ASP A 135 -7.59 10.59 -8.23
C ASP A 135 -6.52 9.67 -7.65
N MET A 136 -5.64 10.21 -6.80
CA MET A 136 -4.60 9.44 -6.13
C MET A 136 -5.18 8.29 -5.32
N GLY A 137 -4.54 7.14 -5.40
CA GLY A 137 -5.02 5.87 -4.83
C GLY A 137 -4.68 5.67 -3.37
N PHE A 138 -4.79 6.72 -2.51
CA PHE A 138 -4.67 6.49 -1.08
C PHE A 138 -5.56 5.30 -0.65
N PRO A 139 -5.09 4.36 0.17
CA PRO A 139 -3.86 4.37 0.98
C PRO A 139 -2.61 3.80 0.29
N TYR A 140 -2.63 3.52 -0.98
CA TYR A 140 -1.55 2.95 -1.81
C TYR A 140 -1.18 1.51 -1.45
N PHE A 141 -1.43 1.11 -0.24
CA PHE A 141 -1.17 -0.21 0.35
C PHE A 141 -2.32 -0.59 1.28
N LEU A 142 -2.21 -1.73 2.00
CA LEU A 142 -3.22 -2.01 3.03
C LEU A 142 -3.16 -0.96 4.15
N ILE A 143 -4.32 -0.60 4.70
CA ILE A 143 -4.45 0.38 5.78
C ILE A 143 -4.90 -0.27 7.09
N CYS A 144 -5.45 -1.45 7.02
CA CYS A 144 -5.84 -2.27 8.16
C CYS A 144 -5.74 -3.76 7.79
N TYR A 145 -5.87 -4.63 8.78
CA TYR A 145 -5.94 -6.06 8.57
C TYR A 145 -7.39 -6.53 8.56
N HIS A 146 -7.73 -7.38 7.61
CA HIS A 146 -9.04 -8.03 7.53
C HIS A 146 -9.16 -9.15 8.56
N GLY A 147 -8.08 -9.88 8.77
CA GLY A 147 -7.97 -10.96 9.75
C GLY A 147 -7.30 -10.53 11.04
N GLU A 148 -7.02 -11.49 11.90
CA GLU A 148 -6.27 -11.29 13.13
C GLU A 148 -4.76 -11.25 12.79
N ALA A 149 -4.12 -10.10 13.02
CA ALA A 149 -2.71 -9.91 12.68
C ALA A 149 -1.82 -10.52 13.76
N ASP A 150 -0.88 -11.39 13.38
CA ASP A 150 0.17 -11.89 14.27
C ASP A 150 1.37 -10.93 14.26
N MET A 151 1.37 -10.00 15.22
CA MET A 151 2.46 -9.04 15.43
C MET A 151 3.59 -9.59 16.32
N SER A 152 3.53 -10.88 16.71
CA SER A 152 4.53 -11.46 17.62
C SER A 152 5.94 -11.52 17.04
N SER A 153 6.09 -11.50 15.73
CA SER A 153 7.38 -11.50 15.04
C SER A 153 8.08 -10.13 15.04
N ASP A 154 7.34 -9.04 15.25
CA ASP A 154 7.88 -7.69 15.32
C ASP A 154 8.43 -7.30 16.70
N ALA A 155 8.35 -8.18 17.69
CA ALA A 155 8.91 -7.97 19.03
C ALA A 155 10.44 -7.78 19.08
N GLY A 156 11.11 -7.71 17.93
CA GLY A 156 12.53 -7.36 17.79
C GLY A 156 12.82 -5.88 17.51
N GLY A 157 11.81 -5.06 17.25
CA GLY A 157 11.94 -3.62 17.05
C GLY A 157 11.95 -2.88 18.37
N GLY A 158 13.10 -2.36 18.75
CA GLY A 158 13.51 -1.64 19.92
C GLY A 158 12.43 -1.03 20.82
N GLN A 159 12.54 -1.31 22.13
CA GLN A 159 12.00 -0.49 23.19
C GLN A 159 12.56 0.95 23.05
N GLY A 160 11.93 1.75 22.23
CA GLY A 160 12.04 3.20 22.26
C GLY A 160 10.95 3.71 23.21
N GLY A 161 11.31 3.89 24.48
CA GLY A 161 10.40 4.43 25.47
C GLY A 161 9.93 5.84 25.12
N GLY A 162 8.62 6.02 25.12
CA GLY A 162 7.89 7.28 25.03
C GLY A 162 6.42 6.91 24.87
N ASP A 163 5.54 7.62 25.55
CA ASP A 163 4.08 7.39 25.64
C ASP A 163 3.31 7.48 24.30
N CYS A 164 3.94 7.05 23.20
CA CYS A 164 3.35 6.93 21.87
C CYS A 164 2.79 5.52 21.61
N GLU A 165 2.47 4.77 22.67
CA GLU A 165 1.80 3.49 22.58
C GLU A 165 0.42 3.67 21.93
N GLY A 166 0.22 3.06 20.77
CA GLY A 166 -1.06 3.03 20.06
C GLY A 166 -1.07 3.72 18.69
N PHE A 167 -0.02 4.44 18.35
CA PHE A 167 0.17 4.95 17.00
C PHE A 167 1.31 4.17 16.35
N GLY A 168 0.99 3.25 15.44
CA GLY A 168 1.98 2.73 14.53
C GLY A 168 2.74 3.90 13.86
N GLU A 169 3.87 3.66 13.24
CA GLU A 169 4.68 4.69 12.55
C GLU A 169 3.87 5.36 11.41
N THR A 170 2.99 6.30 11.79
CA THR A 170 2.04 6.95 10.88
C THR A 170 2.44 8.38 10.53
N TRP A 171 3.69 8.76 10.72
CA TRP A 171 4.18 10.09 10.35
C TRP A 171 5.44 10.04 9.48
N GLY A 172 5.63 11.08 8.69
CA GLY A 172 6.77 11.19 7.79
C GLY A 172 6.39 11.92 6.50
N PRO A 173 7.31 12.04 5.54
CA PRO A 173 7.03 12.65 4.26
C PRO A 173 5.84 11.98 3.56
N GLY A 174 4.76 12.73 3.35
CA GLY A 174 3.52 12.24 2.74
C GLY A 174 2.49 11.65 3.70
N ILE A 175 2.79 11.56 5.01
CA ILE A 175 1.86 11.02 6.01
C ILE A 175 1.46 12.10 7.04
N GLY A 176 2.32 13.07 7.30
CA GLY A 176 2.07 14.14 8.25
C GLY A 176 3.13 14.24 9.35
N PRO A 177 3.08 15.30 10.19
CA PRO A 177 3.96 15.44 11.33
C PRO A 177 3.61 14.46 12.45
N PRO A 178 4.56 14.10 13.32
CA PRO A 178 4.27 13.29 14.49
C PRO A 178 3.25 14.00 15.40
N PRO A 179 2.43 13.23 16.13
CA PRO A 179 1.54 13.81 17.15
C PRO A 179 2.33 14.63 18.18
N GLU A 180 1.70 15.67 18.79
CA GLU A 180 2.33 16.44 19.84
C GLU A 180 2.80 15.52 20.98
N GLY A 181 4.08 15.62 21.34
CA GLY A 181 4.71 14.77 22.35
C GLY A 181 5.46 13.56 21.81
N CYS A 182 5.36 13.25 20.52
CA CYS A 182 6.08 12.19 19.82
C CYS A 182 7.27 12.72 19.00
N GLU A 183 7.81 13.90 19.34
CA GLU A 183 9.00 14.45 18.68
C GLU A 183 10.18 13.52 18.93
N GLY A 184 10.62 12.84 17.88
CA GLY A 184 11.73 11.90 17.92
C GLY A 184 12.99 12.57 18.46
N GLY A 185 13.62 11.91 19.43
CA GLY A 185 14.91 12.32 19.95
C GLY A 185 15.90 12.51 18.81
N GLN A 186 16.50 13.69 18.72
CA GLN A 186 17.56 14.02 17.79
C GLN A 186 18.67 12.98 17.92
N GLY A 187 18.88 12.20 16.86
CA GLY A 187 20.02 11.32 16.75
C GLY A 187 21.31 12.13 16.88
N GLY A 188 22.04 11.89 17.99
CA GLY A 188 23.40 12.38 18.17
C GLY A 188 24.31 11.83 17.07
N GLN A 189 25.27 12.63 16.68
CA GLN A 189 26.31 12.51 15.65
C GLN A 189 26.96 11.14 15.55
#